data_87d49849babf8b4ee6ae589498591be0
#
_entry.id   87d49849babf8b4ee6ae589498591be0
#
_cell.length_a   1.000
_cell.length_b   1.000
_cell.length_c   1.000
_cell.angle_alpha   90.00
_cell.angle_beta   90.00
_cell.angle_gamma   90.00
#
_symmetry.space_group_name_H-M   'P 1'
#
loop_
_entity.id
_entity.type
_entity.pdbx_description
1 polymer ?
#
loop_
_entity_poly.entity_id
_entity_poly.type
_entity_poly.pdbx_seq_one_letter_code
_entity_poly.pdbx_strand_id
1 'polypeptide(L)'
;EEMDEKLRAKHGAEASVLNIGPAGEKKVLLAAIMNDKDRAAGRSGVGAVMGSKKLKAIVVKATRKALDNIADLDALKVATKNAMEVIKANPVTGSGLRQLGTAVLVNIINNIGAFPTKNWQESYYEKGEDISGETLAETYLVKPGACHRCPIACGRVVNVNGKVVGGPEY
;
A
#
# COMPACT_ATOMS: atom_id res chain seq x y z
N GLU A 1 3.15 9.05 11.73
CA GLU A 1 3.55 8.04 12.74
C GLU A 1 3.14 8.49 14.16
N GLU A 2 3.66 9.62 14.68
CA GLU A 2 3.40 10.09 16.05
C GLU A 2 1.91 10.19 16.41
N MET A 3 1.07 10.72 15.51
CA MET A 3 -0.37 10.82 15.74
C MET A 3 -1.03 9.43 15.80
N ASP A 4 -0.64 8.52 14.93
CA ASP A 4 -1.14 7.14 14.95
C ASP A 4 -0.79 6.44 16.27
N GLU A 5 0.44 6.59 16.74
CA GLU A 5 0.90 6.03 18.02
C GLU A 5 0.13 6.59 19.22
N LYS A 6 -0.04 7.91 19.27
CA LYS A 6 -0.82 8.55 20.33
C LYS A 6 -2.28 8.08 20.35
N LEU A 7 -2.90 7.94 19.18
CA LEU A 7 -4.29 7.50 19.09
C LEU A 7 -4.45 6.03 19.44
N ARG A 8 -3.52 5.15 19.03
CA ARG A 8 -3.52 3.75 19.42
C ARG A 8 -3.24 3.56 20.92
N ALA A 9 -2.33 4.33 21.50
CA ALA A 9 -2.10 4.31 22.95
C ALA A 9 -3.36 4.67 23.75
N LYS A 10 -4.20 5.59 23.20
CA LYS A 10 -5.44 6.03 23.84
C LYS A 10 -6.62 5.06 23.62
N HIS A 11 -6.73 4.47 22.43
CA HIS A 11 -7.93 3.72 22.01
C HIS A 11 -7.73 2.19 21.91
N GLY A 12 -6.47 1.73 22.01
CA GLY A 12 -6.07 0.33 21.90
C GLY A 12 -5.26 0.06 20.63
N ALA A 13 -4.33 -0.88 20.71
CA ALA A 13 -3.43 -1.25 19.61
C ALA A 13 -4.19 -1.77 18.37
N GLU A 14 -5.35 -2.37 18.58
CA GLU A 14 -6.24 -2.92 17.55
C GLU A 14 -7.06 -1.86 16.79
N ALA A 15 -7.05 -0.60 17.25
CA ALA A 15 -7.77 0.47 16.56
C ALA A 15 -7.14 0.79 15.20
N SER A 16 -7.96 0.93 14.16
CA SER A 16 -7.54 1.51 12.88
C SER A 16 -7.57 3.03 12.96
N VAL A 17 -6.52 3.66 12.45
CA VAL A 17 -6.33 5.11 12.51
C VAL A 17 -6.18 5.67 11.10
N LEU A 18 -7.03 6.62 10.77
CA LEU A 18 -6.96 7.41 9.56
C LEU A 18 -6.67 8.85 9.95
N ASN A 19 -5.61 9.45 9.40
CA ASN A 19 -5.18 10.79 9.82
C ASN A 19 -4.52 11.60 8.71
N ILE A 20 -4.43 12.92 8.93
CA ILE A 20 -3.65 13.84 8.10
C ILE A 20 -2.45 14.38 8.86
N GLY A 21 -1.35 14.59 8.12
CA GLY A 21 -0.16 15.28 8.60
C GLY A 21 -0.26 16.82 8.52
N PRO A 22 0.84 17.52 8.84
CA PRO A 22 0.89 18.99 8.76
C PRO A 22 0.53 19.55 7.39
N ALA A 23 0.83 18.83 6.30
CA ALA A 23 0.45 19.23 4.95
C ALA A 23 -1.08 19.31 4.79
N GLY A 24 -1.82 18.32 5.32
CA GLY A 24 -3.28 18.35 5.30
C GLY A 24 -3.85 19.46 6.13
N GLU A 25 -3.31 19.73 7.33
CA GLU A 25 -3.73 20.84 8.19
C GLU A 25 -3.54 22.20 7.51
N LYS A 26 -2.43 22.36 6.78
CA LYS A 26 -2.12 23.54 5.98
C LYS A 26 -2.81 23.58 4.62
N LYS A 27 -3.66 22.59 4.31
CA LYS A 27 -4.44 22.50 3.06
C LYS A 27 -3.56 22.43 1.80
N VAL A 28 -2.38 21.85 1.89
CA VAL A 28 -1.53 21.61 0.73
C VAL A 28 -2.25 20.67 -0.24
N LEU A 29 -2.36 21.04 -1.51
CA LEU A 29 -3.17 20.34 -2.50
C LEU A 29 -2.71 18.90 -2.78
N LEU A 30 -1.46 18.57 -2.48
CA LEU A 30 -0.89 17.23 -2.60
C LEU A 30 -1.03 16.38 -1.32
N ALA A 31 -1.69 16.91 -0.28
CA ALA A 31 -1.78 16.23 1.00
C ALA A 31 -2.58 14.93 0.89
N ALA A 32 -2.02 13.86 1.45
CA ALA A 32 -2.65 12.55 1.55
C ALA A 32 -3.36 12.36 2.90
N ILE A 33 -4.28 11.41 2.94
CA ILE A 33 -4.78 10.81 4.17
C ILE A 33 -4.02 9.50 4.39
N MET A 34 -3.42 9.35 5.57
CA MET A 34 -2.70 8.13 5.95
C MET A 34 -3.58 7.21 6.76
N ASN A 35 -3.57 5.93 6.41
CA ASN A 35 -4.26 4.88 7.13
C ASN A 35 -3.26 3.86 7.67
N ASP A 36 -3.32 3.62 8.97
CA ASP A 36 -2.53 2.60 9.66
C ASP A 36 -1.02 2.64 9.30
N LYS A 37 -0.44 3.84 9.24
CA LYS A 37 0.98 4.19 9.01
C LYS A 37 1.47 4.08 7.56
N ASP A 38 1.06 3.09 6.79
CA ASP A 38 1.69 2.76 5.50
C ASP A 38 0.73 2.76 4.29
N ARG A 39 -0.55 3.00 4.49
CA ARG A 39 -1.54 3.12 3.41
C ARG A 39 -1.97 4.55 3.23
N ALA A 40 -1.94 5.04 2.01
CA ALA A 40 -2.26 6.43 1.70
C ALA A 40 -3.39 6.54 0.67
N ALA A 41 -4.40 7.35 1.00
CA ALA A 41 -5.25 7.95 -0.01
C ALA A 41 -4.52 9.21 -0.52
N GLY A 42 -3.67 9.00 -1.54
CA GLY A 42 -2.65 9.98 -1.95
C GLY A 42 -3.14 10.96 -3.00
N ARG A 43 -3.74 10.47 -4.07
CA ARG A 43 -4.14 11.29 -5.21
C ARG A 43 -5.38 12.13 -4.91
N SER A 44 -5.60 13.19 -5.69
CA SER A 44 -6.76 14.10 -5.62
C SER A 44 -6.78 15.06 -4.41
N GLY A 45 -5.73 15.13 -3.62
CA GLY A 45 -5.61 16.12 -2.53
C GLY A 45 -6.61 15.93 -1.38
N VAL A 46 -7.08 14.71 -1.15
CA VAL A 46 -8.10 14.41 -0.13
C VAL A 46 -7.66 14.80 1.29
N GLY A 47 -6.37 14.81 1.58
CA GLY A 47 -5.84 15.31 2.85
C GLY A 47 -6.08 16.80 3.06
N ALA A 48 -6.00 17.61 2.01
CA ALA A 48 -6.35 19.04 2.06
C ALA A 48 -7.85 19.23 2.31
N VAL A 49 -8.70 18.40 1.70
CA VAL A 49 -10.15 18.39 1.95
C VAL A 49 -10.45 18.09 3.42
N MET A 50 -9.83 17.05 3.98
CA MET A 50 -9.99 16.68 5.38
C MET A 50 -9.53 17.82 6.30
N GLY A 51 -8.39 18.47 6.00
CA GLY A 51 -7.87 19.63 6.72
C GLY A 51 -8.77 20.86 6.62
N SER A 52 -9.40 21.10 5.45
CA SER A 52 -10.36 22.21 5.28
C SER A 52 -11.59 22.08 6.18
N LYS A 53 -11.94 20.85 6.52
CA LYS A 53 -13.03 20.52 7.45
C LYS A 53 -12.59 20.49 8.92
N LYS A 54 -11.33 20.86 9.21
CA LYS A 54 -10.71 20.79 10.55
C LYS A 54 -10.78 19.40 11.17
N LEU A 55 -10.80 18.37 10.35
CA LEU A 55 -10.81 16.96 10.77
C LEU A 55 -9.38 16.43 10.74
N LYS A 56 -8.83 16.11 11.90
CA LYS A 56 -7.42 15.66 12.05
C LYS A 56 -7.27 14.17 11.86
N ALA A 57 -8.17 13.39 12.47
CA ALA A 57 -8.12 11.94 12.45
C ALA A 57 -9.50 11.32 12.66
N ILE A 58 -9.64 10.09 12.20
CA ILE A 58 -10.76 9.19 12.49
C ILE A 58 -10.17 7.91 13.09
N VAL A 59 -10.71 7.47 14.21
CA VAL A 59 -10.29 6.24 14.88
C VAL A 59 -11.46 5.29 14.91
N VAL A 60 -11.25 4.07 14.45
CA VAL A 60 -12.26 3.02 14.44
C VAL A 60 -11.79 1.85 15.29
N LYS A 61 -12.55 1.50 16.30
CA LYS A 61 -12.39 0.29 17.09
C LYS A 61 -13.63 -0.58 16.91
N ALA A 62 -13.51 -1.62 16.10
CA ALA A 62 -14.61 -2.55 15.84
C ALA A 62 -14.75 -3.56 16.98
N THR A 63 -15.99 -3.80 17.41
CA THR A 63 -16.34 -4.80 18.42
C THR A 63 -17.05 -6.01 17.84
N ARG A 64 -17.56 -5.91 16.61
CA ARG A 64 -18.26 -6.99 15.90
C ARG A 64 -17.35 -7.67 14.89
N LYS A 65 -17.56 -8.96 14.69
CA LYS A 65 -16.88 -9.69 13.60
C LYS A 65 -17.53 -9.33 12.25
N ALA A 66 -16.72 -9.15 11.23
CA ALA A 66 -17.23 -8.86 9.87
C ALA A 66 -18.17 -9.95 9.35
N LEU A 67 -17.99 -11.19 9.81
CA LEU A 67 -18.83 -12.34 9.43
C LEU A 67 -20.26 -12.28 9.97
N ASP A 68 -20.53 -11.49 11.01
CA ASP A 68 -21.85 -11.43 11.65
C ASP A 68 -22.93 -10.78 10.74
N ASN A 69 -22.52 -10.06 9.68
CA ASN A 69 -23.42 -9.32 8.77
C ASN A 69 -23.42 -9.87 7.32
N ILE A 70 -22.98 -11.11 7.12
CA ILE A 70 -22.94 -11.71 5.78
C ILE A 70 -24.29 -12.36 5.50
N ALA A 71 -24.95 -11.93 4.42
CA ALA A 71 -26.26 -12.42 4.03
C ALA A 71 -26.28 -13.93 3.70
N ASP A 72 -25.23 -14.40 3.03
CA ASP A 72 -25.04 -15.82 2.68
C ASP A 72 -23.56 -16.19 2.84
N LEU A 73 -23.24 -16.82 3.95
CA LEU A 73 -21.87 -17.20 4.28
C LEU A 73 -21.33 -18.33 3.37
N ASP A 74 -22.17 -19.26 2.96
CA ASP A 74 -21.74 -20.41 2.17
C ASP A 74 -21.51 -19.99 0.70
N ALA A 75 -22.37 -19.17 0.13
CA ALA A 75 -22.12 -18.53 -1.15
C ALA A 75 -20.82 -17.69 -1.14
N LEU A 76 -20.55 -16.94 -0.07
CA LEU A 76 -19.31 -16.18 0.06
C LEU A 76 -18.07 -17.11 0.11
N LYS A 77 -18.12 -18.23 0.82
CA LYS A 77 -17.01 -19.20 0.85
C LYS A 77 -16.72 -19.77 -0.53
N VAL A 78 -17.75 -20.15 -1.28
CA VAL A 78 -17.62 -20.67 -2.64
C VAL A 78 -17.00 -19.62 -3.57
N ALA A 79 -17.54 -18.40 -3.56
CA ALA A 79 -17.03 -17.29 -4.35
C ALA A 79 -15.56 -16.96 -4.01
N THR A 80 -15.22 -16.94 -2.73
CA THR A 80 -13.85 -16.70 -2.26
C THR A 80 -12.90 -17.80 -2.73
N LYS A 81 -13.30 -19.06 -2.65
CA LYS A 81 -12.49 -20.20 -3.13
C LYS A 81 -12.21 -20.06 -4.63
N ASN A 82 -13.24 -19.82 -5.44
CA ASN A 82 -13.11 -19.65 -6.88
C ASN A 82 -12.19 -18.47 -7.23
N ALA A 83 -12.37 -17.32 -6.56
CA ALA A 83 -11.50 -16.16 -6.74
C ALA A 83 -10.04 -16.46 -6.40
N MET A 84 -9.78 -17.20 -5.32
CA MET A 84 -8.42 -17.62 -4.94
C MET A 84 -7.77 -18.55 -5.95
N GLU A 85 -8.55 -19.45 -6.57
CA GLU A 85 -8.05 -20.34 -7.63
C GLU A 85 -7.64 -19.53 -8.88
N VAL A 86 -8.47 -18.59 -9.31
CA VAL A 86 -8.15 -17.70 -10.44
C VAL A 86 -6.91 -16.83 -10.16
N ILE A 87 -6.82 -16.23 -8.97
CA ILE A 87 -5.66 -15.42 -8.58
C ILE A 87 -4.38 -16.26 -8.58
N LYS A 88 -4.41 -17.47 -8.04
CA LYS A 88 -3.24 -18.36 -7.97
C LYS A 88 -2.81 -18.87 -9.34
N ALA A 89 -3.75 -19.13 -10.24
CA ALA A 89 -3.48 -19.62 -11.58
C ALA A 89 -2.80 -18.60 -12.48
N ASN A 90 -2.99 -17.32 -12.22
CA ASN A 90 -2.36 -16.25 -12.99
C ASN A 90 -0.93 -15.99 -12.50
N PRO A 91 0.11 -16.06 -13.37
CA PRO A 91 1.51 -15.90 -12.96
C PRO A 91 1.82 -14.51 -12.38
N VAL A 92 1.11 -13.48 -12.78
CA VAL A 92 1.31 -12.11 -12.28
C VAL A 92 0.77 -11.99 -10.86
N THR A 93 -0.51 -12.33 -10.63
CA THR A 93 -1.16 -12.17 -9.32
C THR A 93 -0.85 -13.32 -8.35
N GLY A 94 -0.57 -14.51 -8.85
CA GLY A 94 -0.26 -15.70 -8.04
C GLY A 94 1.18 -15.72 -7.53
N SER A 95 2.14 -15.14 -8.27
CA SER A 95 3.56 -15.17 -7.88
C SER A 95 4.29 -13.85 -8.09
N GLY A 96 4.31 -13.29 -9.30
CA GLY A 96 5.15 -12.15 -9.66
C GLY A 96 4.96 -10.94 -8.75
N LEU A 97 3.71 -10.49 -8.55
CA LEU A 97 3.41 -9.37 -7.66
C LEU A 97 3.72 -9.67 -6.19
N ARG A 98 3.60 -10.93 -5.76
CA ARG A 98 3.95 -11.29 -4.41
C ARG A 98 5.46 -11.29 -4.18
N GLN A 99 6.24 -11.70 -5.17
CA GLN A 99 7.71 -11.78 -5.09
C GLN A 99 8.35 -10.39 -5.26
N LEU A 100 7.96 -9.66 -6.30
CA LEU A 100 8.63 -8.44 -6.73
C LEU A 100 7.83 -7.15 -6.48
N GLY A 101 6.54 -7.27 -6.12
CA GLY A 101 5.65 -6.11 -6.02
C GLY A 101 5.35 -5.50 -7.39
N THR A 102 4.87 -4.26 -7.40
CA THR A 102 4.66 -3.51 -8.65
C THR A 102 5.97 -3.16 -9.36
N ALA A 103 7.11 -3.20 -8.64
CA ALA A 103 8.45 -3.01 -9.20
C ALA A 103 8.85 -4.08 -10.24
N VAL A 104 8.10 -5.20 -10.35
CA VAL A 104 8.23 -6.16 -11.46
C VAL A 104 8.12 -5.48 -12.83
N LEU A 105 7.43 -4.36 -12.92
CA LEU A 105 7.25 -3.62 -14.16
C LEU A 105 8.47 -2.76 -14.54
N VAL A 106 9.40 -2.47 -13.63
CA VAL A 106 10.53 -1.56 -13.89
C VAL A 106 11.35 -2.05 -15.08
N ASN A 107 11.89 -3.26 -15.00
CA ASN A 107 12.71 -3.82 -16.09
C ASN A 107 11.92 -3.99 -17.39
N ILE A 108 10.66 -4.44 -17.30
CA ILE A 108 9.80 -4.63 -18.47
C ILE A 108 9.59 -3.30 -19.21
N ILE A 109 9.18 -2.27 -18.49
CA ILE A 109 8.86 -0.96 -19.06
C ILE A 109 10.14 -0.25 -19.56
N ASN A 110 11.24 -0.40 -18.82
CA ASN A 110 12.53 0.17 -19.20
C ASN A 110 13.06 -0.45 -20.48
N ASN A 111 12.98 -1.77 -20.61
CA ASN A 111 13.47 -2.50 -21.80
C ASN A 111 12.68 -2.19 -23.08
N ILE A 112 11.40 -1.85 -22.97
CA ILE A 112 10.61 -1.42 -24.14
C ILE A 112 10.72 0.08 -24.42
N GLY A 113 11.57 0.82 -23.69
CA GLY A 113 11.78 2.25 -23.89
C GLY A 113 10.58 3.13 -23.51
N ALA A 114 9.82 2.73 -22.50
CA ALA A 114 8.64 3.45 -22.03
C ALA A 114 8.73 3.86 -20.55
N PHE A 115 9.93 3.82 -19.95
CA PHE A 115 10.13 4.17 -18.54
C PHE A 115 10.24 5.69 -18.36
N PRO A 116 9.31 6.32 -17.63
CA PRO A 116 9.30 7.77 -17.43
C PRO A 116 10.55 8.25 -16.70
N THR A 117 11.49 8.84 -17.44
CA THR A 117 12.77 9.30 -16.91
C THR A 117 12.90 10.80 -17.04
N LYS A 118 13.52 11.47 -16.06
CA LYS A 118 13.72 12.93 -16.02
C LYS A 118 12.43 13.70 -16.29
N ASN A 119 11.35 13.37 -15.61
CA ASN A 119 10.04 13.99 -15.79
C ASN A 119 9.53 13.90 -17.25
N TRP A 120 9.55 12.71 -17.83
CA TRP A 120 9.10 12.41 -19.20
C TRP A 120 9.95 13.03 -20.33
N GLN A 121 11.16 13.51 -20.02
CA GLN A 121 12.10 13.98 -21.03
C GLN A 121 12.82 12.83 -21.73
N GLU A 122 12.94 11.71 -21.05
CA GLU A 122 13.52 10.46 -21.55
C GLU A 122 12.58 9.30 -21.25
N SER A 123 12.69 8.23 -22.01
CA SER A 123 11.86 7.03 -21.91
C SER A 123 12.65 5.79 -21.49
N TYR A 124 13.92 5.96 -21.14
CA TYR A 124 14.82 4.92 -20.69
C TYR A 124 15.66 5.41 -19.52
N TYR A 125 15.89 4.56 -18.53
CA TYR A 125 16.75 4.85 -17.39
C TYR A 125 17.91 3.85 -17.33
N GLU A 126 19.14 4.32 -17.51
CA GLU A 126 20.35 3.49 -17.57
C GLU A 126 20.55 2.61 -16.32
N LYS A 127 20.15 3.12 -15.14
CA LYS A 127 20.21 2.41 -13.87
C LYS A 127 18.87 1.81 -13.45
N GLY A 128 18.04 1.43 -14.40
CA GLY A 128 16.74 0.81 -14.12
C GLY A 128 16.85 -0.43 -13.26
N GLU A 129 17.91 -1.24 -13.46
CA GLU A 129 18.16 -2.43 -12.65
C GLU A 129 18.36 -2.12 -11.16
N ASP A 130 19.01 -1.01 -10.81
CA ASP A 130 19.27 -0.61 -9.41
C ASP A 130 17.98 -0.37 -8.61
N ILE A 131 16.87 -0.06 -9.32
CA ILE A 131 15.55 0.19 -8.73
C ILE A 131 14.51 -0.86 -9.11
N SER A 132 14.94 -1.96 -9.71
CA SER A 132 14.08 -3.07 -10.12
C SER A 132 13.46 -3.83 -8.93
N GLY A 133 12.41 -4.58 -9.21
CA GLY A 133 11.80 -5.45 -8.22
C GLY A 133 12.74 -6.56 -7.78
N GLU A 134 13.58 -7.02 -8.67
CA GLU A 134 14.59 -8.04 -8.45
C GLU A 134 15.64 -7.53 -7.45
N THR A 135 16.26 -6.40 -7.72
CA THR A 135 17.25 -5.78 -6.83
C THR A 135 16.66 -5.42 -5.47
N LEU A 136 15.42 -4.91 -5.45
CA LEU A 136 14.72 -4.64 -4.20
C LEU A 136 14.49 -5.91 -3.39
N ALA A 137 14.07 -7.00 -4.04
CA ALA A 137 13.79 -8.27 -3.38
C ALA A 137 15.06 -8.93 -2.82
N GLU A 138 16.17 -8.86 -3.54
CA GLU A 138 17.45 -9.44 -3.13
C GLU A 138 18.14 -8.63 -2.02
N THR A 139 18.03 -7.30 -2.06
CA THR A 139 18.85 -6.43 -1.22
C THR A 139 18.11 -5.94 0.03
N TYR A 140 16.83 -5.62 -0.07
CA TYR A 140 16.11 -4.87 0.97
C TYR A 140 14.90 -5.58 1.54
N LEU A 141 14.32 -6.55 0.84
CA LEU A 141 13.03 -7.14 1.22
C LEU A 141 13.11 -7.92 2.53
N VAL A 142 12.25 -7.55 3.48
CA VAL A 142 12.03 -8.32 4.72
C VAL A 142 10.89 -9.32 4.53
N LYS A 143 9.77 -8.84 3.96
CA LYS A 143 8.59 -9.67 3.65
C LYS A 143 7.62 -8.96 2.69
N PRO A 144 6.77 -9.72 1.98
CA PRO A 144 5.63 -9.14 1.28
C PRO A 144 4.68 -8.44 2.27
N GLY A 145 4.11 -7.30 1.86
CA GLY A 145 3.05 -6.61 2.57
C GLY A 145 1.72 -6.77 1.83
N ALA A 146 0.61 -6.76 2.55
CA ALA A 146 -0.72 -6.88 1.97
C ALA A 146 -1.66 -5.81 2.50
N CYS A 147 -2.59 -5.33 1.65
CA CYS A 147 -3.77 -4.64 2.11
C CYS A 147 -4.67 -5.60 2.89
N HIS A 148 -5.61 -5.07 3.67
CA HIS A 148 -6.51 -5.89 4.49
C HIS A 148 -7.14 -7.04 3.67
N ARG A 149 -6.85 -8.27 4.08
CA ARG A 149 -7.33 -9.52 3.46
C ARG A 149 -7.01 -9.69 1.96
N CYS A 150 -6.06 -8.95 1.41
CA CYS A 150 -5.66 -9.15 0.01
C CYS A 150 -4.70 -10.35 -0.11
N PRO A 151 -5.03 -11.37 -0.94
CA PRO A 151 -4.18 -12.56 -1.09
C PRO A 151 -2.95 -12.32 -1.97
N ILE A 152 -2.92 -11.25 -2.77
CA ILE A 152 -1.83 -10.96 -3.72
C ILE A 152 -0.57 -10.52 -2.97
N ALA A 153 -0.72 -9.68 -1.93
CA ALA A 153 0.38 -9.18 -1.12
C ALA A 153 1.49 -8.50 -1.94
N CYS A 154 1.11 -7.57 -2.82
CA CYS A 154 2.03 -6.85 -3.70
C CYS A 154 2.81 -5.71 -3.01
N GLY A 155 2.47 -5.33 -1.77
CA GLY A 155 3.25 -4.38 -0.99
C GLY A 155 4.58 -4.97 -0.53
N ARG A 156 5.53 -4.10 -0.20
CA ARG A 156 6.87 -4.46 0.28
C ARG A 156 7.08 -3.96 1.69
N VAL A 157 7.68 -4.77 2.53
CA VAL A 157 8.30 -4.34 3.79
C VAL A 157 9.78 -4.52 3.62
N VAL A 158 10.53 -3.43 3.73
CA VAL A 158 11.97 -3.37 3.44
C VAL A 158 12.76 -2.92 4.65
N ASN A 159 14.02 -3.34 4.73
CA ASN A 159 14.97 -2.84 5.70
C ASN A 159 16.00 -1.94 4.97
N VAL A 160 16.01 -0.67 5.34
CA VAL A 160 16.98 0.30 4.81
C VAL A 160 17.80 0.83 5.99
N ASN A 161 19.07 0.54 6.00
CA ASN A 161 20.01 0.98 7.05
C ASN A 161 19.53 0.64 8.48
N GLY A 162 18.97 -0.55 8.67
CA GLY A 162 18.49 -1.02 9.97
C GLY A 162 17.06 -0.56 10.33
N LYS A 163 16.44 0.30 9.52
CA LYS A 163 15.07 0.74 9.71
C LYS A 163 14.11 -0.04 8.83
N VAL A 164 13.15 -0.71 9.44
CA VAL A 164 12.08 -1.45 8.73
C VAL A 164 10.94 -0.49 8.41
N VAL A 165 10.59 -0.37 7.14
CA VAL A 165 9.57 0.56 6.63
C VAL A 165 8.75 -0.08 5.51
N GLY A 166 7.64 0.54 5.12
CA GLY A 166 6.94 0.21 3.88
C GLY A 166 7.82 0.55 2.68
N GLY A 167 7.97 -0.39 1.77
CA GLY A 167 8.74 -0.22 0.54
C GLY A 167 7.95 0.56 -0.52
N PRO A 168 8.62 0.94 -1.60
CA PRO A 168 8.00 1.66 -2.70
C PRO A 168 6.94 0.79 -3.40
N GLU A 169 5.91 1.46 -3.90
CA GLU A 169 4.93 0.93 -4.84
C GLU A 169 5.00 1.80 -6.11
N TYR A 170 5.18 1.18 -7.28
CA TYR A 170 5.37 1.86 -8.57
C TYR A 170 4.08 1.96 -9.36
#